data_3e23c33b569ff94904880749966c6d9d
#
_entry.id   3e23c33b569ff94904880749966c6d9d
#
_cell.length_a   1.000
_cell.length_b   1.000
_cell.length_c   1.000
_cell.angle_alpha   90.00
_cell.angle_beta   90.00
_cell.angle_gamma   90.00
#
_symmetry.space_group_name_H-M   'P 1'
#
loop_
_entity.id
_entity.type
_entity.pdbx_description
1 polymer ?
#
loop_
_entity_poly.entity_id
_entity_poly.type
_entity_poly.pdbx_seq_one_letter_code
_entity_poly.pdbx_strand_id
1 'polypeptide(L)'
;NGIKMSKSKGNVVSPDDLVRDYGCDSLRMYELFVGPPELDAEWDESGIDGVHRFLTRFYKLIMDQKDKGVEADKELLKVRHKLIYDITTRLNNFSLNTVVSGFMEYTNTLTAMAKKSGVDKETLETAIVLLAPFAPHIAEELWEAMGHEDSVFAQTWPTYDEEAMKEDEVEIIVQINGKVKGKLVIGAEEDKDSVLAKAKEVLGDKL
;
A
#
# COMPACT_ATOMS: atom_id res chain seq x y z
N ASN A 1 28.66 -9.70 0.73
CA ASN A 1 29.78 -10.67 0.74
C ASN A 1 29.37 -12.09 1.10
N GLY A 2 28.07 -12.41 1.27
CA GLY A 2 27.53 -13.75 1.54
C GLY A 2 28.04 -14.44 2.84
N ILE A 3 28.57 -13.67 3.77
CA ILE A 3 29.11 -14.20 5.03
C ILE A 3 28.10 -13.96 6.15
N LYS A 4 27.68 -15.04 6.83
CA LYS A 4 26.78 -14.93 7.99
C LYS A 4 27.35 -13.99 9.05
N MET A 5 26.55 -13.03 9.50
CA MET A 5 26.92 -12.15 10.61
C MET A 5 27.17 -12.92 11.89
N SER A 6 28.24 -12.57 12.58
CA SER A 6 28.54 -13.12 13.92
C SER A 6 29.46 -12.19 14.71
N LYS A 7 29.26 -12.16 16.02
CA LYS A 7 30.12 -11.36 16.93
C LYS A 7 31.60 -11.71 16.79
N SER A 8 31.94 -12.99 16.61
CA SER A 8 33.30 -13.46 16.44
C SER A 8 33.99 -13.00 15.15
N LYS A 9 33.19 -12.61 14.13
CA LYS A 9 33.72 -12.10 12.86
C LYS A 9 33.73 -10.56 12.80
N GLY A 10 33.20 -9.88 13.80
CA GLY A 10 33.16 -8.42 13.87
C GLY A 10 32.33 -7.74 12.76
N ASN A 11 31.39 -8.49 12.12
CA ASN A 11 30.57 -8.04 11.03
C ASN A 11 29.09 -7.86 11.42
N VAL A 12 28.85 -7.64 12.72
CA VAL A 12 27.49 -7.40 13.25
C VAL A 12 27.16 -5.92 13.16
N VAL A 13 25.96 -5.60 12.70
CA VAL A 13 25.40 -4.25 12.75
C VAL A 13 24.69 -4.05 14.09
N SER A 14 24.97 -2.93 14.78
CA SER A 14 24.29 -2.60 16.04
C SER A 14 22.92 -2.00 15.77
N PRO A 15 21.82 -2.56 16.30
CA PRO A 15 20.51 -1.94 16.20
C PRO A 15 20.45 -0.56 16.88
N ASP A 16 21.27 -0.31 17.91
CA ASP A 16 21.26 0.96 18.64
C ASP A 16 21.65 2.16 17.75
N ASP A 17 22.62 1.95 16.85
CA ASP A 17 23.04 2.98 15.89
C ASP A 17 21.92 3.26 14.88
N LEU A 18 21.28 2.22 14.37
CA LEU A 18 20.15 2.37 13.41
C LEU A 18 18.92 3.02 14.06
N VAL A 19 18.62 2.66 15.30
CA VAL A 19 17.49 3.29 16.04
C VAL A 19 17.79 4.75 16.30
N ARG A 20 19.02 5.13 16.65
CA ARG A 20 19.41 6.53 16.84
C ARG A 20 19.28 7.34 15.55
N ASP A 21 19.71 6.77 14.41
CA ASP A 21 19.84 7.50 13.15
C ASP A 21 18.54 7.50 12.33
N TYR A 22 17.72 6.44 12.41
CA TYR A 22 16.51 6.25 11.60
C TYR A 22 15.21 6.09 12.40
N GLY A 23 15.31 5.86 13.72
CA GLY A 23 14.18 5.55 14.56
C GLY A 23 13.82 4.04 14.58
N CYS A 24 13.17 3.62 15.66
CA CYS A 24 12.83 2.22 15.88
C CYS A 24 11.87 1.66 14.80
N ASP A 25 10.88 2.45 14.38
CA ASP A 25 9.89 2.00 13.39
C ASP A 25 10.50 1.75 12.01
N SER A 26 11.51 2.56 11.61
CA SER A 26 12.24 2.34 10.36
C SER A 26 13.00 1.02 10.40
N LEU A 27 13.69 0.73 11.51
CA LEU A 27 14.39 -0.54 11.67
C LEU A 27 13.43 -1.73 11.66
N ARG A 28 12.34 -1.68 12.44
CA ARG A 28 11.32 -2.74 12.51
C ARG A 28 10.75 -3.07 11.13
N MET A 29 10.34 -2.04 10.38
CA MET A 29 9.79 -2.24 9.05
C MET A 29 10.85 -2.73 8.05
N TYR A 30 12.09 -2.26 8.17
CA TYR A 30 13.17 -2.73 7.31
C TYR A 30 13.47 -4.22 7.52
N GLU A 31 13.52 -4.69 8.77
CA GLU A 31 13.69 -6.12 9.11
C GLU A 31 12.62 -7.01 8.45
N LEU A 32 11.39 -6.50 8.35
CA LEU A 32 10.30 -7.21 7.68
C LEU A 32 10.37 -7.10 6.15
N PHE A 33 10.95 -6.01 5.64
CA PHE A 33 10.98 -5.70 4.20
C PHE A 33 12.13 -6.39 3.46
N VAL A 34 13.24 -6.69 4.14
CA VAL A 34 14.49 -7.15 3.51
C VAL A 34 14.35 -8.45 2.73
N GLY A 35 13.38 -9.28 3.08
CA GLY A 35 13.08 -10.52 2.36
C GLY A 35 12.03 -11.38 3.04
N PRO A 36 11.62 -12.48 2.40
CA PRO A 36 10.77 -13.49 3.03
C PRO A 36 11.47 -14.06 4.27
N PRO A 37 10.77 -14.24 5.40
CA PRO A 37 11.38 -14.64 6.67
C PRO A 37 12.00 -16.05 6.65
N GLU A 38 11.62 -16.89 5.70
CA GLU A 38 12.15 -18.24 5.50
C GLU A 38 13.43 -18.28 4.66
N LEU A 39 13.87 -17.16 4.08
CA LEU A 39 15.05 -17.08 3.24
C LEU A 39 16.16 -16.27 3.92
N ASP A 40 17.40 -16.62 3.57
CA ASP A 40 18.54 -15.78 3.92
C ASP A 40 18.48 -14.45 3.16
N ALA A 41 18.72 -13.35 3.87
CA ALA A 41 18.75 -12.01 3.29
C ALA A 41 20.14 -11.39 3.45
N GLU A 42 20.57 -10.64 2.44
CA GLU A 42 21.78 -9.83 2.53
C GLU A 42 21.44 -8.48 3.19
N TRP A 43 22.18 -8.14 4.25
CA TRP A 43 22.00 -6.87 4.92
C TRP A 43 22.57 -5.74 4.07
N ASP A 44 21.70 -4.77 3.73
CA ASP A 44 22.02 -3.55 3.00
C ASP A 44 21.48 -2.33 3.74
N GLU A 45 22.36 -1.53 4.33
CA GLU A 45 21.96 -0.34 5.09
C GLU A 45 21.24 0.71 4.20
N SER A 46 21.46 0.70 2.89
CA SER A 46 20.75 1.62 1.99
C SER A 46 19.25 1.37 1.92
N GLY A 47 18.80 0.16 2.21
CA GLY A 47 17.39 -0.21 2.23
C GLY A 47 16.59 0.47 3.35
N ILE A 48 17.21 0.74 4.51
CA ILE A 48 16.54 1.41 5.63
C ILE A 48 16.20 2.87 5.30
N ASP A 49 17.01 3.54 4.48
CA ASP A 49 16.72 4.90 3.97
C ASP A 49 15.39 4.94 3.21
N GLY A 50 15.11 3.89 2.43
CA GLY A 50 13.86 3.75 1.67
C GLY A 50 12.65 3.68 2.59
N VAL A 51 12.74 2.89 3.65
CA VAL A 51 11.69 2.75 4.66
C VAL A 51 11.51 4.03 5.46
N HIS A 52 12.60 4.65 5.90
CA HIS A 52 12.55 5.92 6.64
C HIS A 52 11.89 7.03 5.81
N ARG A 53 12.24 7.17 4.53
CA ARG A 53 11.59 8.12 3.61
C ARG A 53 10.11 7.80 3.40
N PHE A 54 9.73 6.52 3.36
CA PHE A 54 8.35 6.11 3.29
C PHE A 54 7.57 6.58 4.52
N LEU A 55 8.04 6.28 5.74
CA LEU A 55 7.38 6.68 6.98
C LEU A 55 7.27 8.21 7.10
N THR A 56 8.29 8.95 6.71
CA THR A 56 8.26 10.41 6.67
C THR A 56 7.18 10.94 5.71
N ARG A 57 7.05 10.33 4.52
CA ARG A 57 6.00 10.71 3.56
C ARG A 57 4.60 10.34 4.04
N PHE A 58 4.46 9.17 4.68
CA PHE A 58 3.21 8.75 5.27
C PHE A 58 2.76 9.71 6.37
N TYR A 59 3.65 10.03 7.30
CA TYR A 59 3.39 11.02 8.35
C TYR A 59 2.92 12.36 7.76
N LYS A 60 3.69 12.88 6.81
CA LYS A 60 3.36 14.14 6.16
C LYS A 60 2.00 14.10 5.46
N LEU A 61 1.68 13.01 4.76
CA LEU A 61 0.38 12.83 4.09
C LEU A 61 -0.77 12.96 5.10
N ILE A 62 -0.70 12.23 6.22
CA ILE A 62 -1.74 12.27 7.26
C ILE A 62 -1.89 13.68 7.81
N MET A 63 -0.78 14.31 8.23
CA MET A 63 -0.80 15.65 8.80
C MET A 63 -1.32 16.72 7.83
N ASP A 64 -1.01 16.60 6.54
CA ASP A 64 -1.48 17.53 5.50
C ASP A 64 -2.98 17.35 5.17
N GLN A 65 -3.58 16.20 5.48
CA GLN A 65 -4.96 15.86 5.10
C GLN A 65 -5.97 15.84 6.25
N LYS A 66 -5.53 15.60 7.50
CA LYS A 66 -6.38 15.30 8.65
C LYS A 66 -7.52 16.31 8.92
N ASP A 67 -7.32 17.57 8.60
CA ASP A 67 -8.25 18.66 8.92
C ASP A 67 -8.99 19.19 7.68
N LYS A 68 -8.91 18.52 6.53
CA LYS A 68 -9.50 19.02 5.27
C LYS A 68 -11.01 18.81 5.14
N GLY A 69 -11.61 17.97 5.96
CA GLY A 69 -13.06 17.71 5.95
C GLY A 69 -13.56 17.14 4.61
N VAL A 70 -12.75 16.31 3.95
CA VAL A 70 -13.10 15.66 2.69
C VAL A 70 -14.07 14.51 2.95
N GLU A 71 -15.09 14.37 2.14
CA GLU A 71 -15.96 13.19 2.11
C GLU A 71 -15.44 12.16 1.11
N ALA A 72 -15.57 10.88 1.46
CA ALA A 72 -15.13 9.80 0.59
C ALA A 72 -16.01 9.72 -0.67
N ASP A 73 -15.40 9.80 -1.83
CA ASP A 73 -16.03 9.42 -3.10
C ASP A 73 -15.87 7.91 -3.37
N LYS A 74 -16.47 7.43 -4.44
CA LYS A 74 -16.42 6.01 -4.82
C LYS A 74 -14.99 5.52 -5.07
N GLU A 75 -14.15 6.35 -5.66
CA GLU A 75 -12.73 6.01 -5.95
C GLU A 75 -11.94 5.83 -4.65
N LEU A 76 -12.17 6.72 -3.69
CA LEU A 76 -11.51 6.68 -2.39
C LEU A 76 -11.97 5.49 -1.54
N LEU A 77 -13.29 5.19 -1.53
CA LEU A 77 -13.85 4.01 -0.88
C LEU A 77 -13.22 2.72 -1.45
N LYS A 78 -13.15 2.60 -2.76
CA LYS A 78 -12.51 1.46 -3.42
C LYS A 78 -11.05 1.29 -3.01
N VAL A 79 -10.28 2.37 -3.01
CA VAL A 79 -8.87 2.36 -2.61
C VAL A 79 -8.73 1.95 -1.15
N ARG A 80 -9.58 2.43 -0.25
CA ARG A 80 -9.59 2.05 1.18
C ARG A 80 -9.87 0.56 1.37
N HIS A 81 -10.94 0.04 0.78
CA HIS A 81 -11.29 -1.38 0.92
C HIS A 81 -10.24 -2.30 0.29
N LYS A 82 -9.65 -1.89 -0.83
CA LYS A 82 -8.55 -2.61 -1.46
C LYS A 82 -7.30 -2.67 -0.58
N LEU A 83 -6.95 -1.59 0.12
CA LEU A 83 -5.86 -1.60 1.10
C LEU A 83 -6.11 -2.65 2.19
N ILE A 84 -7.30 -2.61 2.81
CA ILE A 84 -7.64 -3.54 3.89
C ILE A 84 -7.51 -4.98 3.40
N TYR A 85 -8.08 -5.29 2.23
CA TYR A 85 -8.00 -6.61 1.61
C TYR A 85 -6.54 -7.04 1.34
N ASP A 86 -5.76 -6.19 0.68
CA ASP A 86 -4.39 -6.51 0.29
C ASP A 86 -3.48 -6.74 1.50
N ILE A 87 -3.55 -5.86 2.51
CA ILE A 87 -2.74 -5.99 3.73
C ILE A 87 -3.16 -7.22 4.53
N THR A 88 -4.47 -7.44 4.71
CA THR A 88 -4.99 -8.59 5.45
C THR A 88 -4.61 -9.90 4.77
N THR A 89 -4.72 -9.98 3.44
CA THR A 89 -4.38 -11.18 2.66
C THR A 89 -2.88 -11.47 2.74
N ARG A 90 -2.04 -10.47 2.56
CA ARG A 90 -0.57 -10.62 2.66
C ARG A 90 -0.14 -11.03 4.07
N LEU A 91 -0.78 -10.48 5.09
CA LEU A 91 -0.53 -10.81 6.49
C LEU A 91 -0.92 -12.27 6.80
N ASN A 92 -2.10 -12.71 6.36
CA ASN A 92 -2.58 -14.09 6.52
C ASN A 92 -1.68 -15.10 5.79
N ASN A 93 -1.06 -14.70 4.69
CA ASN A 93 -0.09 -15.52 3.95
C ASN A 93 1.35 -15.39 4.50
N PHE A 94 1.55 -14.67 5.59
CA PHE A 94 2.86 -14.39 6.19
C PHE A 94 3.87 -13.73 5.21
N SER A 95 3.38 -13.02 4.21
CA SER A 95 4.18 -12.32 3.20
C SER A 95 4.57 -10.92 3.65
N LEU A 96 5.31 -10.83 4.78
CA LEU A 96 5.55 -9.57 5.50
C LEU A 96 6.30 -8.53 4.66
N ASN A 97 7.25 -8.96 3.84
CA ASN A 97 7.98 -8.07 2.93
C ASN A 97 7.05 -7.39 1.91
N THR A 98 6.04 -8.12 1.42
CA THR A 98 5.05 -7.56 0.49
C THR A 98 4.02 -6.67 1.19
N VAL A 99 3.78 -6.85 2.49
CA VAL A 99 2.99 -5.90 3.28
C VAL A 99 3.65 -4.53 3.28
N VAL A 100 4.96 -4.46 3.54
CA VAL A 100 5.71 -3.19 3.58
C VAL A 100 5.69 -2.50 2.22
N SER A 101 5.96 -3.22 1.12
CA SER A 101 5.84 -2.63 -0.23
C SER A 101 4.42 -2.18 -0.55
N GLY A 102 3.41 -2.92 -0.09
CA GLY A 102 2.00 -2.54 -0.23
C GLY A 102 1.68 -1.19 0.42
N PHE A 103 2.18 -0.94 1.63
CA PHE A 103 2.03 0.38 2.26
C PHE A 103 2.71 1.49 1.47
N MET A 104 3.89 1.22 0.89
CA MET A 104 4.59 2.21 0.06
C MET A 104 3.79 2.57 -1.20
N GLU A 105 3.25 1.57 -1.90
CA GLU A 105 2.41 1.74 -3.09
C GLU A 105 1.13 2.50 -2.75
N TYR A 106 0.48 2.12 -1.67
CA TYR A 106 -0.75 2.75 -1.20
C TYR A 106 -0.55 4.21 -0.80
N THR A 107 0.55 4.51 -0.10
CA THR A 107 0.90 5.90 0.25
C THR A 107 1.10 6.76 -1.00
N ASN A 108 1.68 6.20 -2.06
CA ASN A 108 1.80 6.91 -3.35
C ASN A 108 0.42 7.18 -3.97
N THR A 109 -0.50 6.20 -3.93
CA THR A 109 -1.88 6.34 -4.41
C THR A 109 -2.61 7.42 -3.64
N LEU A 110 -2.61 7.36 -2.29
CA LEU A 110 -3.24 8.39 -1.47
C LEU A 110 -2.62 9.77 -1.66
N THR A 111 -1.30 9.85 -1.87
CA THR A 111 -0.63 11.12 -2.15
C THR A 111 -1.09 11.73 -3.48
N ALA A 112 -1.36 10.90 -4.50
CA ALA A 112 -1.92 11.37 -5.77
C ALA A 112 -3.37 11.85 -5.60
N MET A 113 -4.20 11.10 -4.86
CA MET A 113 -5.58 11.49 -4.54
C MET A 113 -5.64 12.76 -3.70
N ALA A 114 -4.74 12.90 -2.72
CA ALA A 114 -4.62 14.08 -1.88
C ALA A 114 -4.37 15.38 -2.67
N LYS A 115 -3.67 15.27 -3.81
CA LYS A 115 -3.43 16.42 -4.72
C LYS A 115 -4.65 16.73 -5.60
N LYS A 116 -5.48 15.74 -5.91
CA LYS A 116 -6.65 15.86 -6.80
C LYS A 116 -7.90 16.33 -6.06
N SER A 117 -8.27 15.61 -5.00
CA SER A 117 -9.56 15.79 -4.30
C SER A 117 -9.44 15.78 -2.77
N GLY A 118 -8.30 15.40 -2.23
CA GLY A 118 -8.12 15.17 -0.79
C GLY A 118 -8.34 13.72 -0.41
N VAL A 119 -8.14 13.42 0.88
CA VAL A 119 -8.38 12.09 1.47
C VAL A 119 -9.23 12.27 2.71
N ASP A 120 -10.29 11.48 2.82
CA ASP A 120 -11.22 11.51 3.95
C ASP A 120 -10.59 10.96 5.24
N LYS A 121 -11.15 11.38 6.37
CA LYS A 121 -10.65 11.03 7.71
C LYS A 121 -10.63 9.51 7.93
N GLU A 122 -11.68 8.80 7.57
CA GLU A 122 -11.80 7.36 7.79
C GLU A 122 -10.76 6.55 6.99
N THR A 123 -10.43 6.99 5.76
CA THR A 123 -9.35 6.38 4.97
C THR A 123 -7.98 6.59 5.62
N LEU A 124 -7.71 7.77 6.20
CA LEU A 124 -6.48 8.04 6.93
C LEU A 124 -6.39 7.20 8.20
N GLU A 125 -7.45 7.14 9.00
CA GLU A 125 -7.54 6.34 10.22
C GLU A 125 -7.36 4.85 9.93
N THR A 126 -8.01 4.34 8.87
CA THR A 126 -7.82 2.96 8.40
C THR A 126 -6.36 2.66 8.09
N ALA A 127 -5.68 3.54 7.38
CA ALA A 127 -4.27 3.37 7.05
C ALA A 127 -3.37 3.37 8.29
N ILE A 128 -3.66 4.21 9.29
CA ILE A 128 -2.94 4.26 10.56
C ILE A 128 -3.12 2.95 11.35
N VAL A 129 -4.36 2.47 11.49
CA VAL A 129 -4.66 1.21 12.21
C VAL A 129 -3.96 0.02 11.57
N LEU A 130 -3.98 -0.07 10.24
CA LEU A 130 -3.30 -1.15 9.51
C LEU A 130 -1.77 -1.06 9.64
N LEU A 131 -1.20 0.15 9.75
CA LEU A 131 0.24 0.35 9.91
C LEU A 131 0.73 0.05 11.33
N ALA A 132 -0.12 0.18 12.35
CA ALA A 132 0.25 0.11 13.75
C ALA A 132 1.10 -1.11 14.15
N PRO A 133 0.82 -2.35 13.73
CA PRO A 133 1.65 -3.52 14.07
C PRO A 133 3.09 -3.43 13.55
N PHE A 134 3.31 -2.70 12.46
CA PHE A 134 4.59 -2.57 11.76
C PHE A 134 5.41 -1.39 12.26
N ALA A 135 4.76 -0.24 12.48
CA ALA A 135 5.36 1.02 12.90
C ALA A 135 4.57 1.62 14.09
N PRO A 136 4.70 1.01 15.29
CA PRO A 136 3.84 1.32 16.44
C PRO A 136 3.96 2.77 16.93
N HIS A 137 5.15 3.34 16.93
CA HIS A 137 5.35 4.68 17.50
C HIS A 137 4.75 5.77 16.59
N ILE A 138 5.00 5.70 15.28
CA ILE A 138 4.44 6.66 14.33
C ILE A 138 2.92 6.51 14.21
N ALA A 139 2.40 5.28 14.31
CA ALA A 139 0.96 5.04 14.25
C ALA A 139 0.24 5.63 15.48
N GLU A 140 0.80 5.47 16.68
CA GLU A 140 0.23 6.06 17.92
C GLU A 140 0.27 7.58 17.87
N GLU A 141 1.39 8.17 17.48
CA GLU A 141 1.55 9.63 17.30
C GLU A 141 0.51 10.19 16.30
N LEU A 142 0.33 9.50 15.16
CA LEU A 142 -0.65 9.91 14.15
C LEU A 142 -2.08 9.74 14.63
N TRP A 143 -2.38 8.69 15.41
CA TRP A 143 -3.70 8.45 15.99
C TRP A 143 -4.10 9.56 16.96
N GLU A 144 -3.18 9.94 17.84
CA GLU A 144 -3.37 11.11 18.72
C GLU A 144 -3.56 12.41 17.91
N ALA A 145 -2.73 12.63 16.88
CA ALA A 145 -2.83 13.79 15.99
C ALA A 145 -4.17 13.85 15.22
N MET A 146 -4.84 12.71 14.98
CA MET A 146 -6.19 12.63 14.40
C MET A 146 -7.30 13.01 15.41
N GLY A 147 -6.95 13.26 16.68
CA GLY A 147 -7.85 13.71 17.74
C GLY A 147 -8.42 12.59 18.61
N HIS A 148 -7.82 11.42 18.62
CA HIS A 148 -8.21 10.31 19.48
C HIS A 148 -7.47 10.34 20.82
N GLU A 149 -8.17 10.00 21.90
CA GLU A 149 -7.62 9.93 23.26
C GLU A 149 -7.23 8.51 23.68
N ASP A 150 -7.73 7.51 22.96
CA ASP A 150 -7.42 6.09 23.15
C ASP A 150 -6.26 5.65 22.27
N SER A 151 -5.65 4.50 22.59
CA SER A 151 -4.56 3.95 21.80
C SER A 151 -5.04 3.38 20.47
N VAL A 152 -4.24 3.53 19.42
CA VAL A 152 -4.46 2.87 18.12
C VAL A 152 -4.54 1.35 18.26
N PHE A 153 -3.87 0.77 19.26
CA PHE A 153 -3.90 -0.67 19.54
C PHE A 153 -5.19 -1.14 20.22
N ALA A 154 -6.04 -0.23 20.69
CA ALA A 154 -7.38 -0.56 21.16
C ALA A 154 -8.39 -0.70 20.00
N GLN A 155 -7.99 -0.36 18.78
CA GLN A 155 -8.87 -0.41 17.62
C GLN A 155 -9.03 -1.83 17.08
N THR A 156 -10.22 -2.09 16.53
CA THR A 156 -10.49 -3.35 15.83
C THR A 156 -9.87 -3.31 14.44
N TRP A 157 -9.30 -4.44 14.01
CA TRP A 157 -8.79 -4.58 12.65
C TRP A 157 -9.89 -4.29 11.62
N PRO A 158 -9.65 -3.39 10.65
CA PRO A 158 -10.69 -2.99 9.71
C PRO A 158 -11.14 -4.14 8.81
N THR A 159 -12.42 -4.13 8.44
CA THR A 159 -13.00 -5.08 7.50
C THR A 159 -13.17 -4.44 6.12
N TYR A 160 -13.07 -5.25 5.07
CA TYR A 160 -13.30 -4.81 3.71
C TYR A 160 -14.65 -5.26 3.17
N ASP A 161 -15.16 -4.52 2.19
CA ASP A 161 -16.33 -4.84 1.40
C ASP A 161 -15.88 -5.19 -0.03
N GLU A 162 -16.16 -6.40 -0.49
CA GLU A 162 -15.80 -6.87 -1.82
C GLU A 162 -16.53 -6.10 -2.92
N GLU A 163 -17.77 -5.69 -2.68
CA GLU A 163 -18.55 -4.91 -3.64
C GLU A 163 -17.95 -3.51 -3.84
N ALA A 164 -17.44 -2.89 -2.77
CA ALA A 164 -16.77 -1.60 -2.85
C ALA A 164 -15.46 -1.64 -3.66
N MET A 165 -14.84 -2.82 -3.79
CA MET A 165 -13.61 -3.02 -4.54
C MET A 165 -13.81 -3.28 -6.03
N LYS A 166 -15.04 -3.58 -6.47
CA LYS A 166 -15.32 -3.89 -7.88
C LYS A 166 -14.95 -2.72 -8.79
N GLU A 167 -14.38 -3.07 -9.92
CA GLU A 167 -14.14 -2.12 -11.00
C GLU A 167 -15.46 -1.92 -11.76
N ASP A 168 -15.84 -0.68 -11.98
CA ASP A 168 -17.01 -0.37 -12.84
C ASP A 168 -16.65 -0.59 -14.31
N GLU A 169 -15.39 -0.34 -14.66
CA GLU A 169 -14.87 -0.43 -16.02
C GLU A 169 -13.54 -1.19 -16.04
N VAL A 170 -13.34 -1.97 -17.07
CA VAL A 170 -12.11 -2.75 -17.31
C VAL A 170 -11.55 -2.40 -18.69
N GLU A 171 -10.27 -2.06 -18.76
CA GLU A 171 -9.57 -1.91 -20.04
C GLU A 171 -9.19 -3.29 -20.58
N ILE A 172 -9.73 -3.67 -21.73
CA ILE A 172 -9.37 -4.89 -22.45
C ILE A 172 -8.53 -4.58 -23.67
N ILE A 173 -7.59 -5.48 -23.96
CA ILE A 173 -6.73 -5.39 -25.15
C ILE A 173 -7.38 -6.17 -26.27
N VAL A 174 -7.68 -5.49 -27.39
CA VAL A 174 -8.24 -6.12 -28.59
C VAL A 174 -7.10 -6.59 -29.48
N GLN A 175 -7.11 -7.89 -29.82
CA GLN A 175 -6.08 -8.52 -30.65
C GLN A 175 -6.69 -9.23 -31.86
N ILE A 176 -5.98 -9.19 -33.01
CA ILE A 176 -6.26 -9.99 -34.21
C ILE A 176 -5.00 -10.81 -34.51
N ASN A 177 -5.16 -12.14 -34.61
CA ASN A 177 -4.05 -13.07 -34.88
C ASN A 177 -2.84 -12.85 -33.95
N GLY A 178 -3.09 -12.59 -32.63
CA GLY A 178 -2.06 -12.36 -31.61
C GLY A 178 -1.40 -10.98 -31.65
N LYS A 179 -1.81 -10.10 -32.58
CA LYS A 179 -1.28 -8.71 -32.62
C LYS A 179 -2.27 -7.73 -32.01
N VAL A 180 -1.80 -6.92 -31.06
CA VAL A 180 -2.58 -5.85 -30.45
C VAL A 180 -3.03 -4.84 -31.52
N LYS A 181 -4.32 -4.54 -31.56
CA LYS A 181 -4.95 -3.63 -32.53
C LYS A 181 -5.60 -2.43 -31.87
N GLY A 182 -5.94 -2.53 -30.61
CA GLY A 182 -6.56 -1.43 -29.87
C GLY A 182 -6.78 -1.79 -28.40
N LYS A 183 -7.25 -0.82 -27.64
CA LYS A 183 -7.71 -0.94 -26.28
C LYS A 183 -9.16 -0.50 -26.23
N LEU A 184 -9.95 -1.16 -25.41
CA LEU A 184 -11.36 -0.90 -25.22
C LEU A 184 -11.68 -0.87 -23.74
N VAL A 185 -12.37 0.17 -23.29
CA VAL A 185 -12.92 0.25 -21.93
C VAL A 185 -14.36 -0.27 -21.97
N ILE A 186 -14.62 -1.27 -21.14
CA ILE A 186 -15.94 -1.92 -21.02
C ILE A 186 -16.41 -1.87 -19.57
N GLY A 187 -17.72 -1.92 -19.34
CA GLY A 187 -18.27 -2.17 -18.02
C GLY A 187 -17.85 -3.55 -17.51
N ALA A 188 -17.49 -3.67 -16.23
CA ALA A 188 -17.00 -4.92 -15.65
C ALA A 188 -18.00 -6.09 -15.75
N GLU A 189 -19.30 -5.76 -15.79
CA GLU A 189 -20.42 -6.72 -15.92
C GLU A 189 -21.03 -6.71 -17.33
N GLU A 190 -20.35 -6.11 -18.32
CA GLU A 190 -20.88 -6.01 -19.68
C GLU A 190 -20.89 -7.39 -20.35
N ASP A 191 -22.00 -7.72 -21.02
CA ASP A 191 -22.15 -9.02 -21.68
C ASP A 191 -21.22 -9.16 -22.91
N LYS A 192 -20.91 -10.42 -23.25
CA LYS A 192 -19.96 -10.76 -24.30
C LYS A 192 -20.34 -10.21 -25.67
N ASP A 193 -21.63 -10.11 -25.99
CA ASP A 193 -22.09 -9.68 -27.30
C ASP A 193 -21.92 -8.19 -27.48
N SER A 194 -22.19 -7.40 -26.42
CA SER A 194 -21.94 -5.96 -26.33
C SER A 194 -20.44 -5.67 -26.45
N VAL A 195 -19.60 -6.41 -25.71
CA VAL A 195 -18.14 -6.29 -25.79
C VAL A 195 -17.60 -6.57 -27.18
N LEU A 196 -18.12 -7.62 -27.85
CA LEU A 196 -17.74 -7.95 -29.21
C LEU A 196 -18.16 -6.89 -30.23
N ALA A 197 -19.35 -6.29 -30.04
CA ALA A 197 -19.83 -5.19 -30.90
C ALA A 197 -18.91 -3.98 -30.79
N LYS A 198 -18.59 -3.54 -29.56
CA LYS A 198 -17.66 -2.43 -29.30
C LYS A 198 -16.24 -2.71 -29.82
N ALA A 199 -15.76 -3.96 -29.65
CA ALA A 199 -14.45 -4.35 -30.18
C ALA A 199 -14.39 -4.27 -31.71
N LYS A 200 -15.46 -4.66 -32.42
CA LYS A 200 -15.57 -4.53 -33.88
C LYS A 200 -15.58 -3.08 -34.33
N GLU A 201 -16.27 -2.21 -33.59
CA GLU A 201 -16.30 -0.76 -33.86
C GLU A 201 -14.91 -0.12 -33.72
N VAL A 202 -14.16 -0.47 -32.66
CA VAL A 202 -12.76 -0.02 -32.46
C VAL A 202 -11.83 -0.52 -33.54
N LEU A 203 -12.09 -1.72 -34.09
CA LEU A 203 -11.28 -2.29 -35.16
C LEU A 203 -11.57 -1.66 -36.54
N GLY A 204 -12.82 -1.17 -36.76
CA GLY A 204 -13.23 -0.57 -38.01
C GLY A 204 -12.88 -1.45 -39.24
N ASP A 205 -12.38 -0.83 -40.31
CA ASP A 205 -11.96 -1.50 -41.56
C ASP A 205 -10.67 -2.37 -41.43
N LYS A 206 -10.23 -2.68 -40.22
CA LYS A 206 -9.01 -3.51 -39.97
C LYS A 206 -9.32 -4.99 -39.75
N LEU A 207 -10.57 -5.39 -39.98
CA LEU A 207 -11.02 -6.80 -39.99
C LEU A 207 -10.69 -7.49 -41.30
#